data_129a3965b332aa32c23ce8b5d6b70964
#
_entry.id   129a3965b332aa32c23ce8b5d6b70964
#
_cell.length_a   1.000
_cell.length_b   1.000
_cell.length_c   1.000
_cell.angle_alpha   90.00
_cell.angle_beta   90.00
_cell.angle_gamma   90.00
#
_symmetry.space_group_name_H-M   'P 1'
#
loop_
_entity.id
_entity.type
_entity.pdbx_description
1 polymer ?
#
loop_
_entity_poly.entity_id
_entity_poly.type
_entity_poly.pdbx_seq_one_letter_code
_entity_poly.pdbx_strand_id
1 'polypeptide(L)'
;MKLARDGGRTAVTAIFQGYERPKAPPPHVERAVLLTDDSTDDRWEILRRKDHGIGPRRLFFTAKLTPHVAIADGDDVLWIDGSMEPKETCDLDALFAEVPPGGMGVYQHHGRDGFWAEAEFSAAVYGPGGGQDRGKLAMDQARHYEARGCPRLGLVWATGIIVWRGAQRRLGERWLSEVMSWSGSDQIALPWLAHLGYPLTTLKGDVYVNPHFQYVPHGQAGKTTR
;
A
#
# COMPACT_ATOMS: atom_id res chain seq x y z
N MET A 1 -17.83 19.45 8.57
CA MET A 1 -17.82 17.97 8.55
C MET A 1 -18.83 17.54 7.49
N LYS A 2 -18.38 17.23 6.25
CA LYS A 2 -19.25 16.69 5.21
C LYS A 2 -19.59 15.26 5.59
N LEU A 3 -20.89 14.98 5.74
CA LEU A 3 -21.39 13.63 5.93
C LEU A 3 -20.94 12.77 4.74
N ALA A 4 -20.39 11.60 5.05
CA ALA A 4 -20.06 10.60 4.03
C ALA A 4 -21.28 10.33 3.16
N ARG A 5 -21.12 10.34 1.84
CA ARG A 5 -22.09 9.75 0.93
C ARG A 5 -21.91 8.24 1.04
N ASP A 6 -22.99 7.53 1.31
CA ASP A 6 -22.97 6.07 1.39
C ASP A 6 -22.43 5.49 0.08
N GLY A 7 -21.28 4.81 0.17
CA GLY A 7 -20.75 3.97 -0.90
C GLY A 7 -19.89 4.64 -1.97
N GLY A 8 -19.32 5.84 -1.71
CA GLY A 8 -18.42 6.53 -2.64
C GLY A 8 -17.05 5.85 -2.76
N ARG A 9 -16.37 6.04 -3.91
CA ARG A 9 -15.00 5.59 -4.13
C ARG A 9 -14.01 6.70 -3.83
N THR A 10 -13.05 6.42 -2.97
CA THR A 10 -12.03 7.37 -2.58
C THR A 10 -10.64 6.86 -2.98
N ALA A 11 -9.91 7.60 -3.81
CA ALA A 11 -8.48 7.37 -4.01
C ALA A 11 -7.70 8.01 -2.87
N VAL A 12 -6.71 7.29 -2.34
CA VAL A 12 -5.85 7.75 -1.23
C VAL A 12 -4.40 7.54 -1.59
N THR A 13 -3.59 8.55 -1.36
CA THR A 13 -2.13 8.46 -1.36
C THR A 13 -1.56 9.18 -0.16
N ALA A 14 -0.29 8.92 0.18
CA ALA A 14 0.38 9.65 1.25
C ALA A 14 1.82 9.98 0.86
N ILE A 15 2.21 11.24 1.07
CA ILE A 15 3.55 11.75 0.82
C ILE A 15 3.98 12.59 2.02
N PHE A 16 5.04 12.16 2.69
CA PHE A 16 5.62 12.84 3.84
C PHE A 16 7.05 13.26 3.57
N GLN A 17 7.47 14.37 4.15
CA GLN A 17 8.82 14.93 4.03
C GLN A 17 9.24 15.26 2.59
N GLY A 18 8.30 15.60 1.72
CA GLY A 18 8.60 15.96 0.34
C GLY A 18 9.29 14.84 -0.46
N TYR A 19 9.12 13.57 -0.06
CA TYR A 19 9.79 12.41 -0.66
C TYR A 19 9.57 12.32 -2.16
N GLU A 20 8.39 12.70 -2.64
CA GLU A 20 8.07 12.82 -4.05
C GLU A 20 6.89 13.77 -4.29
N ARG A 21 6.60 14.07 -5.54
CA ARG A 21 5.40 14.83 -5.92
C ARG A 21 4.22 13.91 -6.14
N PRO A 22 3.02 14.27 -5.69
CA PRO A 22 1.83 13.48 -5.95
C PRO A 22 1.58 13.38 -7.47
N LYS A 23 1.25 12.17 -7.92
CA LYS A 23 0.75 11.94 -9.28
C LYS A 23 -0.68 12.47 -9.41
N ALA A 24 -1.21 12.53 -10.61
CA ALA A 24 -2.63 12.82 -10.79
C ALA A 24 -3.48 11.71 -10.15
N PRO A 25 -4.64 12.04 -9.55
CA PRO A 25 -5.58 11.01 -9.14
C PRO A 25 -6.16 10.28 -10.36
N PRO A 26 -6.68 9.06 -10.19
CA PRO A 26 -7.35 8.34 -11.26
C PRO A 26 -8.53 9.14 -11.84
N PRO A 27 -8.80 9.03 -13.15
CA PRO A 27 -9.98 9.63 -13.73
C PRO A 27 -11.26 9.07 -13.09
N HIS A 28 -12.29 9.89 -13.00
CA HIS A 28 -13.62 9.49 -12.49
C HIS A 28 -13.69 9.01 -11.05
N VAL A 29 -12.65 9.26 -10.23
CA VAL A 29 -12.75 9.03 -8.79
C VAL A 29 -13.64 10.11 -8.16
N GLU A 30 -14.52 9.70 -7.24
CA GLU A 30 -15.46 10.65 -6.59
C GLU A 30 -14.75 11.57 -5.59
N ARG A 31 -13.70 11.05 -4.97
CA ARG A 31 -12.88 11.77 -3.99
C ARG A 31 -11.43 11.35 -4.10
N ALA A 32 -10.51 12.29 -4.09
CA ALA A 32 -9.07 12.04 -4.08
C ALA A 32 -8.45 12.69 -2.84
N VAL A 33 -7.78 11.91 -1.99
CA VAL A 33 -7.23 12.35 -0.70
C VAL A 33 -5.72 12.15 -0.67
N LEU A 34 -4.98 13.23 -0.43
CA LEU A 34 -3.55 13.22 -0.16
C LEU A 34 -3.28 13.48 1.32
N LEU A 35 -2.73 12.46 2.02
CA LEU A 35 -2.21 12.65 3.36
C LEU A 35 -0.77 13.13 3.28
N THR A 36 -0.46 14.26 3.93
CA THR A 36 0.87 14.86 3.85
C THR A 36 1.15 15.75 5.06
N ASP A 37 2.42 16.02 5.31
CA ASP A 37 2.86 17.04 6.27
C ASP A 37 3.00 18.43 5.64
N ASP A 38 3.47 18.52 4.39
CA ASP A 38 3.81 19.80 3.75
C ASP A 38 3.42 19.93 2.27
N SER A 39 3.18 18.83 1.55
CA SER A 39 2.87 18.86 0.12
C SER A 39 1.57 19.59 -0.19
N THR A 40 1.50 20.18 -1.38
CA THR A 40 0.29 20.82 -1.92
C THR A 40 0.05 20.36 -3.34
N ASP A 41 -1.21 20.07 -3.66
CA ASP A 41 -1.64 19.73 -5.01
C ASP A 41 -3.15 19.96 -5.08
N ASP A 42 -3.61 20.83 -5.95
CA ASP A 42 -5.00 21.24 -6.09
C ASP A 42 -5.93 20.15 -6.66
N ARG A 43 -5.34 19.10 -7.22
CA ARG A 43 -6.07 17.90 -7.70
C ARG A 43 -6.51 16.98 -6.58
N TRP A 44 -5.98 17.17 -5.35
CA TRP A 44 -6.21 16.34 -4.19
C TRP A 44 -6.83 17.13 -3.04
N GLU A 45 -7.74 16.50 -2.31
CA GLU A 45 -8.13 16.98 -0.98
C GLU A 45 -6.98 16.75 -0.02
N ILE A 46 -6.41 17.81 0.53
CA ILE A 46 -5.25 17.73 1.39
C ILE A 46 -5.66 17.46 2.84
N LEU A 47 -5.26 16.30 3.37
CA LEU A 47 -5.36 16.00 4.78
C LEU A 47 -3.99 16.12 5.44
N ARG A 48 -3.79 17.21 6.17
CA ARG A 48 -2.55 17.47 6.88
C ARG A 48 -2.39 16.56 8.10
N ARG A 49 -1.26 15.87 8.16
CA ARG A 49 -0.87 15.05 9.31
C ARG A 49 0.53 15.45 9.73
N LYS A 50 0.65 16.01 10.95
CA LYS A 50 1.95 16.32 11.52
C LYS A 50 2.56 15.06 12.13
N ASP A 51 3.88 14.94 11.98
CA ASP A 51 4.65 13.94 12.70
C ASP A 51 4.79 14.40 14.16
N HIS A 52 4.00 13.83 15.04
CA HIS A 52 4.07 14.06 16.48
C HIS A 52 5.09 13.13 17.16
N GLY A 53 6.23 12.85 16.49
CA GLY A 53 7.28 11.98 17.01
C GLY A 53 7.06 10.49 16.72
N ILE A 54 6.05 10.15 15.92
CA ILE A 54 5.80 8.75 15.53
C ILE A 54 6.57 8.32 14.27
N GLY A 55 7.17 9.28 13.56
CA GLY A 55 7.97 9.10 12.36
C GLY A 55 7.16 9.01 11.07
N PRO A 56 7.70 9.57 9.95
CA PRO A 56 7.00 9.67 8.67
C PRO A 56 6.62 8.31 8.10
N ARG A 57 7.46 7.31 8.30
CA ARG A 57 7.20 5.94 7.87
C ARG A 57 5.98 5.33 8.55
N ARG A 58 5.84 5.53 9.85
CA ARG A 58 4.70 5.02 10.61
C ARG A 58 3.41 5.73 10.19
N LEU A 59 3.47 7.03 9.94
CA LEU A 59 2.36 7.79 9.38
C LEU A 59 1.95 7.24 8.00
N PHE A 60 2.93 6.98 7.13
CA PHE A 60 2.69 6.39 5.81
C PHE A 60 1.98 5.05 5.91
N PHE A 61 2.49 4.10 6.71
CA PHE A 61 1.85 2.79 6.85
C PHE A 61 0.49 2.86 7.54
N THR A 62 0.30 3.76 8.50
CA THR A 62 -1.02 3.99 9.10
C THR A 62 -2.02 4.43 8.02
N ALA A 63 -1.64 5.37 7.16
CA ALA A 63 -2.49 5.82 6.06
C ALA A 63 -2.77 4.71 5.04
N LYS A 64 -1.75 3.94 4.68
CA LYS A 64 -1.82 2.87 3.68
C LYS A 64 -2.64 1.68 4.12
N LEU A 65 -2.39 1.20 5.34
CA LEU A 65 -2.93 -0.06 5.84
C LEU A 65 -4.23 0.12 6.63
N THR A 66 -4.49 1.33 7.11
CA THR A 66 -5.73 1.68 7.81
C THR A 66 -6.39 2.93 7.22
N PRO A 67 -6.69 2.97 5.90
CA PRO A 67 -7.20 4.17 5.24
C PRO A 67 -8.55 4.63 5.83
N HIS A 68 -9.32 3.73 6.41
CA HIS A 68 -10.57 4.04 7.12
C HIS A 68 -10.38 4.95 8.36
N VAL A 69 -9.16 5.10 8.87
CA VAL A 69 -8.85 6.08 9.92
C VAL A 69 -8.79 7.50 9.35
N ALA A 70 -8.45 7.64 8.07
CA ALA A 70 -8.29 8.92 7.39
C ALA A 70 -9.57 9.35 6.65
N ILE A 71 -10.42 8.40 6.29
CA ILE A 71 -11.66 8.60 5.52
C ILE A 71 -12.85 7.98 6.26
N ALA A 72 -14.06 8.28 5.80
CA ALA A 72 -15.28 7.76 6.43
C ALA A 72 -15.39 6.24 6.31
N ASP A 73 -15.95 5.60 7.35
CA ASP A 73 -16.27 4.18 7.35
C ASP A 73 -17.29 3.84 6.24
N GLY A 74 -17.08 2.72 5.58
CA GLY A 74 -17.97 2.21 4.54
C GLY A 74 -17.59 2.60 3.12
N ASP A 75 -16.64 3.52 2.93
CA ASP A 75 -16.15 3.88 1.61
C ASP A 75 -15.29 2.77 0.99
N ASP A 76 -15.46 2.56 -0.31
CA ASP A 76 -14.52 1.80 -1.11
C ASP A 76 -13.26 2.64 -1.34
N VAL A 77 -12.08 2.10 -1.01
CA VAL A 77 -10.83 2.85 -1.06
C VAL A 77 -9.85 2.24 -2.04
N LEU A 78 -9.26 3.10 -2.87
CA LEU A 78 -8.12 2.79 -3.69
C LEU A 78 -6.87 3.46 -3.11
N TRP A 79 -5.97 2.67 -2.54
CA TRP A 79 -4.63 3.13 -2.19
C TRP A 79 -3.72 3.14 -3.41
N ILE A 80 -2.95 4.21 -3.58
CA ILE A 80 -1.98 4.39 -4.67
C ILE A 80 -0.66 4.86 -4.08
N ASP A 81 0.40 4.05 -4.17
CA ASP A 81 1.76 4.49 -3.81
C ASP A 81 2.22 5.59 -4.79
N GLY A 82 3.06 6.50 -4.33
CA GLY A 82 3.59 7.58 -5.16
C GLY A 82 4.38 7.14 -6.40
N SER A 83 4.90 5.90 -6.40
CA SER A 83 5.53 5.27 -7.56
C SER A 83 4.54 4.73 -8.60
N MET A 84 3.24 4.79 -8.33
CA MET A 84 2.20 4.31 -9.24
C MET A 84 1.46 5.50 -9.86
N GLU A 85 1.31 5.48 -11.17
CA GLU A 85 0.60 6.52 -11.90
C GLU A 85 -0.59 5.92 -12.66
N PRO A 86 -1.81 6.46 -12.50
CA PRO A 86 -2.96 6.01 -13.26
C PRO A 86 -2.76 6.25 -14.76
N LYS A 87 -3.10 5.25 -15.58
CA LYS A 87 -3.15 5.38 -17.04
C LYS A 87 -4.43 6.10 -17.47
N GLU A 88 -4.44 6.66 -18.66
CA GLU A 88 -5.66 7.22 -19.26
C GLU A 88 -6.77 6.16 -19.42
N THR A 89 -6.37 4.90 -19.59
CA THR A 89 -7.25 3.73 -19.69
C THR A 89 -7.70 3.18 -18.33
N CYS A 90 -7.41 3.86 -17.21
CA CYS A 90 -7.76 3.39 -15.88
C CYS A 90 -9.28 3.33 -15.73
N ASP A 91 -9.81 2.11 -15.62
CA ASP A 91 -11.23 1.83 -15.38
C ASP A 91 -11.39 1.37 -13.92
N LEU A 92 -11.87 2.28 -13.08
CA LEU A 92 -12.11 2.00 -11.66
C LEU A 92 -13.27 1.03 -11.44
N ASP A 93 -14.29 1.05 -12.31
CA ASP A 93 -15.43 0.13 -12.20
C ASP A 93 -14.97 -1.31 -12.39
N ALA A 94 -14.18 -1.55 -13.44
CA ALA A 94 -13.61 -2.85 -13.71
C ALA A 94 -12.66 -3.29 -12.57
N LEU A 95 -11.81 -2.39 -12.09
CA LEU A 95 -10.84 -2.69 -11.01
C LEU A 95 -11.56 -3.08 -9.70
N PHE A 96 -12.54 -2.29 -9.28
CA PHE A 96 -13.29 -2.57 -8.05
C PHE A 96 -14.17 -3.82 -8.18
N ALA A 97 -14.68 -4.14 -9.39
CA ALA A 97 -15.47 -5.35 -9.64
C ALA A 97 -14.67 -6.64 -9.46
N GLU A 98 -13.34 -6.60 -9.52
CA GLU A 98 -12.49 -7.76 -9.26
C GLU A 98 -12.49 -8.18 -7.79
N VAL A 99 -12.82 -7.27 -6.87
CA VAL A 99 -12.76 -7.50 -5.43
C VAL A 99 -14.17 -7.65 -4.87
N PRO A 100 -14.50 -8.75 -4.17
CA PRO A 100 -15.81 -8.92 -3.58
C PRO A 100 -16.05 -7.87 -2.48
N PRO A 101 -17.32 -7.50 -2.20
CA PRO A 101 -17.65 -6.65 -1.07
C PRO A 101 -17.07 -7.21 0.24
N GLY A 102 -16.49 -6.35 1.05
CA GLY A 102 -15.82 -6.77 2.27
C GLY A 102 -14.46 -7.46 2.05
N GLY A 103 -13.88 -7.37 0.84
CA GLY A 103 -12.56 -7.91 0.51
C GLY A 103 -11.50 -6.85 0.33
N MET A 104 -10.27 -7.30 0.14
CA MET A 104 -9.12 -6.49 -0.24
C MET A 104 -8.46 -7.09 -1.48
N GLY A 105 -8.15 -6.24 -2.48
CA GLY A 105 -7.47 -6.62 -3.72
C GLY A 105 -6.07 -6.04 -3.80
N VAL A 106 -5.12 -6.85 -4.26
CA VAL A 106 -3.72 -6.47 -4.49
C VAL A 106 -3.17 -7.22 -5.69
N TYR A 107 -2.24 -6.60 -6.42
CA TYR A 107 -1.58 -7.26 -7.54
C TYR A 107 -0.57 -8.29 -7.08
N GLN A 108 -0.40 -9.37 -7.85
CA GLN A 108 0.71 -10.29 -7.65
C GLN A 108 2.05 -9.58 -7.93
N HIS A 109 3.06 -9.89 -7.14
CA HIS A 109 4.43 -9.47 -7.40
C HIS A 109 5.13 -10.54 -8.24
N HIS A 110 5.45 -10.22 -9.51
CA HIS A 110 6.25 -11.09 -10.34
C HIS A 110 7.72 -11.07 -9.92
N GLY A 111 8.37 -12.21 -10.03
CA GLY A 111 9.79 -12.36 -9.72
C GLY A 111 10.12 -12.63 -8.24
N ARG A 112 9.10 -12.89 -7.41
CA ARG A 112 9.29 -13.39 -6.04
C ARG A 112 8.32 -14.53 -5.75
N ASP A 113 8.85 -15.62 -5.26
CA ASP A 113 8.11 -16.84 -4.98
C ASP A 113 8.04 -17.10 -3.47
N GLY A 114 7.08 -16.45 -2.85
CA GLY A 114 6.82 -16.55 -1.42
C GLY A 114 7.45 -15.45 -0.56
N PHE A 115 6.94 -15.33 0.67
CA PHE A 115 7.40 -14.31 1.64
C PHE A 115 8.88 -14.45 1.99
N TRP A 116 9.45 -15.65 1.85
CA TRP A 116 10.86 -15.89 2.13
C TRP A 116 11.76 -15.18 1.12
N ALA A 117 11.47 -15.31 -0.17
CA ALA A 117 12.19 -14.60 -1.23
C ALA A 117 12.07 -13.07 -1.09
N GLU A 118 10.91 -12.56 -0.64
CA GLU A 118 10.74 -11.14 -0.32
C GLU A 118 11.59 -10.71 0.88
N ALA A 119 11.70 -11.55 1.90
CA ALA A 119 12.54 -11.27 3.07
C ALA A 119 14.03 -11.27 2.71
N GLU A 120 14.49 -12.21 1.89
CA GLU A 120 15.88 -12.26 1.38
C GLU A 120 16.20 -11.03 0.53
N PHE A 121 15.29 -10.62 -0.37
CA PHE A 121 15.43 -9.38 -1.13
C PHE A 121 15.51 -8.15 -0.21
N SER A 122 14.62 -8.05 0.76
CA SER A 122 14.64 -6.97 1.74
C SER A 122 15.93 -6.95 2.54
N ALA A 123 16.46 -8.13 2.91
CA ALA A 123 17.74 -8.26 3.59
C ALA A 123 18.92 -7.81 2.72
N ALA A 124 18.90 -8.13 1.44
CA ALA A 124 19.93 -7.72 0.49
C ALA A 124 19.93 -6.21 0.23
N VAL A 125 18.73 -5.61 0.10
CA VAL A 125 18.58 -4.17 -0.21
C VAL A 125 18.82 -3.30 1.03
N TYR A 126 18.33 -3.73 2.19
CA TYR A 126 18.37 -2.96 3.44
C TYR A 126 19.34 -3.55 4.46
N GLY A 127 20.35 -4.30 4.00
CA GLY A 127 21.39 -4.95 4.80
C GLY A 127 22.21 -4.03 5.69
N PRO A 128 23.29 -4.52 6.33
CA PRO A 128 24.00 -3.82 7.39
C PRO A 128 24.55 -2.47 6.88
N GLY A 129 23.97 -1.37 7.34
CA GLY A 129 24.31 0.00 6.96
C GLY A 129 23.12 0.95 6.86
N GLY A 130 21.92 0.45 6.79
CA GLY A 130 20.69 1.24 6.65
C GLY A 130 20.01 1.65 7.97
N GLY A 131 20.76 2.06 8.99
CA GLY A 131 20.30 2.78 10.19
C GLY A 131 19.38 2.04 11.18
N GLN A 132 18.76 0.99 10.80
CA GLN A 132 18.09 -0.05 11.60
C GLN A 132 18.32 -1.36 10.87
N ASP A 133 18.50 -2.43 11.59
CA ASP A 133 18.78 -3.77 11.07
C ASP A 133 17.53 -4.38 10.37
N ARG A 134 17.02 -3.63 9.37
CA ARG A 134 15.76 -3.96 8.67
C ARG A 134 15.88 -5.27 7.92
N GLY A 135 17.06 -5.52 7.35
CA GLY A 135 17.32 -6.77 6.66
C GLY A 135 17.27 -7.96 7.62
N LYS A 136 17.90 -7.82 8.81
CA LYS A 136 17.80 -8.84 9.85
C LYS A 136 16.36 -9.03 10.32
N LEU A 137 15.63 -7.95 10.59
CA LEU A 137 14.23 -8.03 10.99
C LEU A 137 13.35 -8.66 9.93
N ALA A 138 13.63 -8.48 8.64
CA ALA A 138 12.91 -9.15 7.55
C ALA A 138 13.10 -10.67 7.61
N MET A 139 14.33 -11.13 7.81
CA MET A 139 14.62 -12.55 7.95
C MET A 139 14.07 -13.15 9.25
N ASP A 140 14.09 -12.39 10.34
CA ASP A 140 13.50 -12.84 11.62
C ASP A 140 11.98 -12.94 11.50
N GLN A 141 11.33 -12.02 10.79
CA GLN A 141 9.90 -12.07 10.43
C GLN A 141 9.59 -13.33 9.61
N ALA A 142 10.38 -13.63 8.59
CA ALA A 142 10.19 -14.82 7.76
C ALA A 142 10.33 -16.11 8.57
N ARG A 143 11.35 -16.22 9.42
CA ARG A 143 11.53 -17.38 10.34
C ARG A 143 10.36 -17.53 11.29
N HIS A 144 9.84 -16.41 11.81
CA HIS A 144 8.69 -16.40 12.70
C HIS A 144 7.42 -16.95 12.03
N TYR A 145 7.17 -16.61 10.77
CA TYR A 145 6.02 -17.09 10.00
C TYR A 145 6.18 -18.57 9.64
N GLU A 146 7.35 -18.96 9.18
CA GLU A 146 7.66 -20.36 8.90
C GLU A 146 7.47 -21.26 10.13
N ALA A 147 8.01 -20.86 11.28
CA ALA A 147 7.87 -21.60 12.53
C ALA A 147 6.40 -21.78 12.98
N ARG A 148 5.47 -21.02 12.38
CA ARG A 148 4.03 -21.09 12.59
C ARG A 148 3.27 -21.76 11.45
N GLY A 149 3.99 -22.41 10.55
CA GLY A 149 3.41 -23.22 9.48
C GLY A 149 3.06 -22.45 8.21
N CYS A 150 3.43 -21.18 8.07
CA CYS A 150 3.23 -20.47 6.82
C CYS A 150 4.18 -21.05 5.74
N PRO A 151 3.67 -21.48 4.57
CA PRO A 151 4.49 -22.04 3.51
C PRO A 151 5.50 -21.01 2.98
N ARG A 152 6.77 -21.39 2.82
CA ARG A 152 7.82 -20.49 2.29
C ARG A 152 7.52 -20.01 0.89
N LEU A 153 7.01 -20.91 0.05
CA LEU A 153 6.66 -20.67 -1.35
C LEU A 153 5.18 -20.30 -1.46
N GLY A 154 4.86 -19.53 -2.48
CA GLY A 154 3.49 -19.13 -2.78
C GLY A 154 3.42 -17.70 -3.31
N LEU A 155 2.21 -17.14 -3.30
CA LEU A 155 2.00 -15.79 -3.80
C LEU A 155 2.65 -14.75 -2.89
N VAL A 156 3.30 -13.79 -3.51
CA VAL A 156 3.66 -12.51 -2.91
C VAL A 156 2.88 -11.43 -3.64
N TRP A 157 2.38 -10.46 -2.90
CA TRP A 157 1.62 -9.36 -3.46
C TRP A 157 2.40 -8.06 -3.37
N ALA A 158 2.34 -7.30 -4.46
CA ALA A 158 2.86 -5.94 -4.51
C ALA A 158 1.81 -4.97 -3.98
N THR A 159 2.21 -4.11 -3.09
CA THR A 159 1.32 -3.24 -2.32
C THR A 159 1.28 -1.80 -2.82
N GLY A 160 1.81 -1.55 -4.03
CA GLY A 160 1.76 -0.24 -4.67
C GLY A 160 0.33 0.22 -4.99
N ILE A 161 -0.57 -0.73 -5.23
CA ILE A 161 -2.00 -0.52 -5.41
C ILE A 161 -2.75 -1.48 -4.49
N ILE A 162 -3.70 -0.95 -3.71
CA ILE A 162 -4.58 -1.75 -2.85
C ILE A 162 -6.02 -1.28 -3.04
N VAL A 163 -6.90 -2.21 -3.36
CA VAL A 163 -8.35 -1.99 -3.43
C VAL A 163 -8.99 -2.49 -2.14
N TRP A 164 -9.62 -1.60 -1.40
CA TRP A 164 -10.39 -1.92 -0.21
C TRP A 164 -11.88 -1.81 -0.52
N ARG A 165 -12.64 -2.89 -0.35
CA ARG A 165 -14.09 -2.89 -0.52
C ARG A 165 -14.78 -2.78 0.84
N GLY A 166 -15.10 -1.52 1.20
CA GLY A 166 -15.58 -1.18 2.54
C GLY A 166 -14.51 -1.24 3.62
N ALA A 167 -14.87 -0.91 4.85
CA ALA A 167 -13.94 -0.82 5.98
C ALA A 167 -13.44 -2.19 6.45
N GLN A 168 -12.22 -2.56 6.06
CA GLN A 168 -11.54 -3.79 6.48
C GLN A 168 -10.67 -3.54 7.72
N ARG A 169 -11.25 -2.99 8.79
CA ARG A 169 -10.51 -2.57 10.00
C ARG A 169 -9.64 -3.68 10.57
N ARG A 170 -10.20 -4.87 10.78
CA ARG A 170 -9.46 -5.98 11.40
C ARG A 170 -8.25 -6.42 10.58
N LEU A 171 -8.40 -6.50 9.26
CA LEU A 171 -7.31 -6.82 8.36
C LEU A 171 -6.25 -5.71 8.38
N GLY A 172 -6.67 -4.46 8.22
CA GLY A 172 -5.75 -3.32 8.21
C GLY A 172 -4.97 -3.15 9.51
N GLU A 173 -5.65 -3.22 10.66
CA GLU A 173 -5.01 -3.13 11.98
C GLU A 173 -4.04 -4.29 12.23
N ARG A 174 -4.42 -5.52 11.86
CA ARG A 174 -3.54 -6.67 11.97
C ARG A 174 -2.32 -6.51 11.07
N TRP A 175 -2.52 -6.08 9.82
CA TRP A 175 -1.43 -5.85 8.89
C TRP A 175 -0.48 -4.76 9.38
N LEU A 176 -1.02 -3.62 9.84
CA LEU A 176 -0.23 -2.55 10.44
C LEU A 176 0.58 -3.05 11.64
N SER A 177 -0.02 -3.85 12.52
CA SER A 177 0.67 -4.46 13.66
C SER A 177 1.85 -5.33 13.23
N GLU A 178 1.68 -6.18 12.21
CA GLU A 178 2.77 -7.00 11.68
C GLU A 178 3.90 -6.13 11.09
N VAL A 179 3.55 -5.14 10.28
CA VAL A 179 4.53 -4.22 9.65
C VAL A 179 5.29 -3.44 10.72
N MET A 180 4.63 -2.97 11.77
CA MET A 180 5.27 -2.18 12.83
C MET A 180 6.11 -3.02 13.80
N SER A 181 5.78 -4.30 13.97
CA SER A 181 6.50 -5.20 14.88
C SER A 181 7.79 -5.75 14.29
N TRP A 182 7.94 -5.70 12.96
CA TRP A 182 9.05 -6.33 12.24
C TRP A 182 9.83 -5.34 11.37
N SER A 183 10.19 -5.78 10.17
CA SER A 183 11.02 -5.04 9.22
C SER A 183 10.37 -3.78 8.65
N GLY A 184 9.05 -3.64 8.82
CA GLY A 184 8.26 -2.64 8.13
C GLY A 184 8.15 -2.92 6.62
N SER A 185 8.27 -4.17 6.17
CA SER A 185 7.88 -4.59 4.83
C SER A 185 6.44 -5.09 4.88
N ASP A 186 5.57 -4.38 4.19
CA ASP A 186 4.16 -4.72 4.07
C ASP A 186 3.95 -5.99 3.21
N GLN A 187 4.81 -6.22 2.24
CA GLN A 187 4.74 -7.37 1.34
C GLN A 187 5.07 -8.70 2.02
N ILE A 188 6.01 -8.73 2.99
CA ILE A 188 6.33 -9.94 3.76
C ILE A 188 5.14 -10.39 4.60
N ALA A 189 4.35 -9.44 5.12
CA ALA A 189 3.23 -9.75 6.00
C ALA A 189 2.00 -10.32 5.28
N LEU A 190 1.77 -9.98 4.00
CA LEU A 190 0.56 -10.39 3.29
C LEU A 190 0.38 -11.92 3.14
N PRO A 191 1.40 -12.71 2.74
CA PRO A 191 1.28 -14.17 2.70
C PRO A 191 0.94 -14.78 4.07
N TRP A 192 1.45 -14.20 5.15
CA TRP A 192 1.09 -14.59 6.50
C TRP A 192 -0.38 -14.31 6.83
N LEU A 193 -0.88 -13.13 6.46
CA LEU A 193 -2.29 -12.78 6.67
C LEU A 193 -3.22 -13.68 5.86
N ALA A 194 -2.85 -14.02 4.62
CA ALA A 194 -3.57 -15.00 3.80
C ALA A 194 -3.58 -16.38 4.47
N HIS A 195 -2.43 -16.84 5.01
CA HIS A 195 -2.34 -18.09 5.78
C HIS A 195 -3.24 -18.10 7.02
N LEU A 196 -3.42 -16.95 7.67
CA LEU A 196 -4.35 -16.79 8.80
C LEU A 196 -5.83 -16.73 8.38
N GLY A 197 -6.13 -16.82 7.07
CA GLY A 197 -7.49 -16.85 6.55
C GLY A 197 -8.12 -15.48 6.29
N TYR A 198 -7.32 -14.38 6.25
CA TYR A 198 -7.85 -13.11 5.83
C TYR A 198 -8.16 -13.12 4.31
N PRO A 199 -9.31 -12.56 3.88
CA PRO A 199 -9.74 -12.62 2.48
C PRO A 199 -8.91 -11.64 1.63
N LEU A 200 -7.98 -12.19 0.85
CA LEU A 200 -7.19 -11.44 -0.13
C LEU A 200 -7.59 -11.86 -1.54
N THR A 201 -7.77 -10.89 -2.42
CA THR A 201 -8.04 -11.10 -3.85
C THR A 201 -6.80 -10.70 -4.64
N THR A 202 -6.31 -11.59 -5.49
CA THR A 202 -5.28 -11.22 -6.46
C THR A 202 -5.96 -10.57 -7.66
N LEU A 203 -5.61 -9.30 -7.90
CA LEU A 203 -6.07 -8.54 -9.06
C LEU A 203 -5.47 -9.10 -10.35
N LYS A 204 -6.19 -8.95 -11.48
CA LYS A 204 -5.75 -9.43 -12.79
C LYS A 204 -4.52 -8.67 -13.29
N GLY A 205 -3.53 -9.41 -13.77
CA GLY A 205 -2.24 -8.88 -14.19
C GLY A 205 -1.24 -8.83 -13.05
N ASP A 206 -0.23 -7.99 -13.18
CA ASP A 206 0.76 -7.73 -12.13
C ASP A 206 0.95 -6.22 -11.91
N VAL A 207 1.69 -5.87 -10.88
CA VAL A 207 1.90 -4.45 -10.52
C VAL A 207 2.59 -3.64 -11.62
N TYR A 208 3.41 -4.27 -12.47
CA TYR A 208 4.13 -3.59 -13.55
C TYR A 208 3.41 -3.67 -14.89
N VAL A 209 2.59 -4.72 -15.11
CA VAL A 209 1.86 -4.98 -16.35
C VAL A 209 0.38 -5.17 -16.07
N ASN A 210 -0.35 -4.07 -15.98
CA ASN A 210 -1.81 -4.06 -15.78
C ASN A 210 -2.45 -2.92 -16.60
N PRO A 211 -3.75 -2.97 -16.87
CA PRO A 211 -4.41 -1.97 -17.71
C PRO A 211 -4.60 -0.61 -17.01
N HIS A 212 -4.51 -0.54 -15.69
CA HIS A 212 -4.96 0.61 -14.91
C HIS A 212 -3.83 1.54 -14.49
N PHE A 213 -2.64 0.99 -14.19
CA PHE A 213 -1.52 1.75 -13.63
C PHE A 213 -0.22 1.47 -14.34
N GLN A 214 0.68 2.44 -14.30
CA GLN A 214 2.08 2.28 -14.67
C GLN A 214 2.99 2.55 -13.47
N TYR A 215 4.09 1.80 -13.41
CA TYR A 215 5.14 2.03 -12.42
C TYR A 215 6.06 3.16 -12.88
N VAL A 216 6.27 4.15 -12.04
CA VAL A 216 7.21 5.26 -12.26
C VAL A 216 8.23 5.24 -11.13
N PRO A 217 9.50 4.89 -11.40
CA PRO A 217 10.52 4.81 -10.35
C PRO A 217 10.65 6.11 -9.55
N HIS A 218 10.90 5.99 -8.25
CA HIS A 218 11.16 7.12 -7.38
C HIS A 218 12.33 7.97 -7.89
N GLY A 219 12.25 9.29 -7.77
CA GLY A 219 13.32 10.21 -8.11
C GLY A 219 13.43 10.60 -9.59
N GLN A 220 12.62 10.08 -10.50
CA GLN A 220 12.58 10.57 -11.89
C GLN A 220 11.67 11.79 -12.10
N ALA A 221 10.78 12.07 -11.15
CA ALA A 221 9.86 13.23 -11.24
C ALA A 221 10.50 14.61 -10.94
N GLY A 222 11.80 14.69 -10.71
CA GLY A 222 12.48 15.92 -10.25
C GLY A 222 13.76 16.32 -10.97
N LYS A 223 14.24 15.56 -11.95
CA LYS A 223 15.38 15.99 -12.77
C LYS A 223 14.91 16.75 -14.01
N THR A 224 14.16 17.82 -13.84
CA THR A 224 14.23 18.91 -14.81
C THR A 224 15.57 19.58 -14.58
N THR A 225 16.52 19.29 -15.47
CA THR A 225 17.75 20.08 -15.68
C THR A 225 17.43 21.57 -15.55
N ARG A 226 18.01 22.22 -14.55
CA ARG A 226 18.26 23.65 -14.58
C ARG A 226 19.58 23.90 -15.30
#